data_628c16939a9597341337b241038cf04e
#
_entry.id   628c16939a9597341337b241038cf04e
#
_cell.length_a   1.000
_cell.length_b   1.000
_cell.length_c   1.000
_cell.angle_alpha   90.00
_cell.angle_beta   90.00
_cell.angle_gamma   90.00
#
_symmetry.space_group_name_H-M   'P 1'
#
loop_
_entity.id
_entity.type
_entity.pdbx_description
1 polymer ?
#
loop_
_entity_poly.entity_id
_entity_poly.type
_entity_poly.pdbx_seq_one_letter_code
_entity_poly.pdbx_strand_id
1 'polypeptide(L)'
;MATRKPVVLYGASGYSGRLTAEYLSEYNVPFIAAGRNRSKIETVMNHVPGIETADYEIVETGGSVAELAKLFAGAKVVCNTVGPFIYHGPKVVEACLEAGCHYLDIAGEQAWHRELDEKWSSKFAAKGLVIVAGMAFMSAPSDAAACLALESGGIDSLEILTMFDGMPTFGSTQTIFAVIQTEGYYLDQNKYKPWQRAVGYEAVVPGYIRTQLALSWGGFPHPVWYKDHPQAANVKSFGGLLNRQIMVGVLATEKHYEEAIRPLPKAEQEKKLAEMANAVQMGTPPRENSREQRTIDVIAGRGSLESAQVVLFGTCCYKQTGLMQAFGAHTLVHAAPKKTGYASPAAAFGHREILRTLEAHGLSKLKIYS
;
A
#
# COMPACT_ATOMS: atom_id res chain seq x y z
N MET A 1 16.54 18.43 27.08
CA MET A 1 16.13 18.57 25.68
C MET A 1 14.84 17.80 25.53
N ALA A 2 13.77 18.41 25.03
CA ALA A 2 12.54 17.64 24.74
C ALA A 2 12.89 16.52 23.75
N THR A 3 12.55 15.30 24.11
CA THR A 3 12.77 14.14 23.25
C THR A 3 11.93 14.31 22.00
N ARG A 4 12.58 14.36 20.84
CA ARG A 4 11.90 14.49 19.56
C ARG A 4 10.97 13.27 19.35
N LYS A 5 9.80 13.51 18.79
CA LYS A 5 8.83 12.43 18.54
C LYS A 5 9.41 11.37 17.59
N PRO A 6 9.23 10.08 17.90
CA PRO A 6 9.88 9.00 17.15
C PRO A 6 9.28 8.75 15.75
N VAL A 7 8.06 9.25 15.49
CA VAL A 7 7.35 9.04 14.21
C VAL A 7 7.04 10.37 13.54
N VAL A 8 7.26 10.43 12.23
CA VAL A 8 6.72 11.52 11.39
C VAL A 8 5.65 10.94 10.46
N LEU A 9 4.42 11.41 10.60
CA LEU A 9 3.31 11.13 9.69
C LEU A 9 3.27 12.24 8.63
N TYR A 10 3.83 11.97 7.45
CA TYR A 10 3.83 12.90 6.32
C TYR A 10 2.62 12.69 5.43
N GLY A 11 1.82 13.75 5.24
CA GLY A 11 0.51 13.68 4.58
C GLY A 11 -0.66 13.54 5.56
N ALA A 12 -0.48 13.98 6.80
CA ALA A 12 -1.44 13.83 7.90
C ALA A 12 -2.85 14.39 7.60
N SER A 13 -2.98 15.40 6.73
CA SER A 13 -4.28 15.96 6.33
C SER A 13 -5.04 15.12 5.29
N GLY A 14 -4.44 14.05 4.77
CA GLY A 14 -5.08 13.12 3.84
C GLY A 14 -6.03 12.14 4.55
N TYR A 15 -6.87 11.44 3.75
CA TYR A 15 -7.81 10.46 4.29
C TYR A 15 -7.08 9.31 5.02
N SER A 16 -6.08 8.69 4.39
CA SER A 16 -5.26 7.65 5.03
C SER A 16 -4.40 8.20 6.16
N GLY A 17 -3.91 9.46 6.03
CA GLY A 17 -3.13 10.12 7.07
C GLY A 17 -3.90 10.26 8.39
N ARG A 18 -5.16 10.71 8.33
CA ARG A 18 -5.99 10.82 9.55
C ARG A 18 -6.26 9.46 10.21
N LEU A 19 -6.46 8.39 9.41
CA LEU A 19 -6.65 7.04 9.94
C LEU A 19 -5.35 6.48 10.54
N THR A 20 -4.21 6.80 9.95
CA THR A 20 -2.90 6.47 10.56
C THR A 20 -2.72 7.20 11.88
N ALA A 21 -3.09 8.50 11.96
CA ALA A 21 -3.03 9.26 13.22
C ALA A 21 -3.91 8.66 14.32
N GLU A 22 -5.12 8.20 13.96
CA GLU A 22 -6.04 7.51 14.89
C GLU A 22 -5.36 6.28 15.51
N TYR A 23 -4.78 5.40 14.70
CA TYR A 23 -4.12 4.19 15.21
C TYR A 23 -2.77 4.47 15.89
N LEU A 24 -2.02 5.50 15.49
CA LEU A 24 -0.85 5.95 16.25
C LEU A 24 -1.25 6.40 17.67
N SER A 25 -2.38 7.11 17.80
CA SER A 25 -2.94 7.47 19.10
C SER A 25 -3.36 6.24 19.91
N GLU A 26 -4.06 5.26 19.30
CA GLU A 26 -4.44 4.01 19.96
C GLU A 26 -3.23 3.20 20.45
N TYR A 27 -2.12 3.21 19.70
CA TYR A 27 -0.85 2.59 20.10
C TYR A 27 -0.04 3.44 21.10
N ASN A 28 -0.51 4.62 21.51
CA ASN A 28 0.23 5.59 22.35
C ASN A 28 1.62 5.92 21.78
N VAL A 29 1.75 6.03 20.47
CA VAL A 29 3.00 6.38 19.79
C VAL A 29 3.05 7.89 19.54
N PRO A 30 3.98 8.63 20.14
CA PRO A 30 4.14 10.06 19.88
C PRO A 30 4.54 10.32 18.42
N PHE A 31 3.92 11.33 17.78
CA PHE A 31 4.19 11.60 16.37
C PHE A 31 4.14 13.08 15.99
N ILE A 32 4.77 13.42 14.86
CA ILE A 32 4.64 14.70 14.17
C ILE A 32 3.64 14.51 13.03
N ALA A 33 2.54 15.26 13.06
CA ALA A 33 1.59 15.37 11.94
C ALA A 33 2.09 16.42 10.95
N ALA A 34 2.57 16.02 9.78
CA ALA A 34 3.24 16.89 8.84
C ALA A 34 2.54 16.98 7.47
N GLY A 35 2.67 18.12 6.80
CA GLY A 35 2.14 18.37 5.48
C GLY A 35 2.31 19.83 5.05
N ARG A 36 1.75 20.20 3.88
CA ARG A 36 1.95 21.49 3.23
C ARG A 36 1.08 22.63 3.76
N ASN A 37 0.10 22.35 4.58
CA ASN A 37 -0.86 23.35 5.07
C ASN A 37 -1.23 23.03 6.51
N ARG A 38 -0.72 23.83 7.42
CA ARG A 38 -0.93 23.69 8.87
C ARG A 38 -2.41 23.72 9.25
N SER A 39 -3.15 24.70 8.76
CA SER A 39 -4.57 24.88 9.11
C SER A 39 -5.41 23.68 8.67
N LYS A 40 -5.11 23.11 7.48
CA LYS A 40 -5.78 21.87 7.01
C LYS A 40 -5.45 20.69 7.90
N ILE A 41 -4.21 20.57 8.38
CA ILE A 41 -3.81 19.48 9.30
C ILE A 41 -4.57 19.64 10.62
N GLU A 42 -4.59 20.83 11.20
CA GLU A 42 -5.32 21.14 12.44
C GLU A 42 -6.80 20.78 12.33
N THR A 43 -7.45 21.21 11.23
CA THR A 43 -8.86 20.88 10.97
C THR A 43 -9.09 19.37 10.93
N VAL A 44 -8.22 18.61 10.25
CA VAL A 44 -8.37 17.15 10.11
C VAL A 44 -8.07 16.44 11.41
N MET A 45 -7.01 16.83 12.13
CA MET A 45 -6.64 16.21 13.41
C MET A 45 -7.75 16.39 14.46
N ASN A 46 -8.40 17.55 14.53
CA ASN A 46 -9.53 17.77 15.45
C ASN A 46 -10.73 16.83 15.22
N HIS A 47 -10.78 16.12 14.09
CA HIS A 47 -11.82 15.14 13.78
C HIS A 47 -11.32 13.68 13.91
N VAL A 48 -10.08 13.46 14.35
CA VAL A 48 -9.55 12.12 14.62
C VAL A 48 -10.02 11.70 16.01
N PRO A 49 -10.74 10.58 16.13
CA PRO A 49 -11.21 10.11 17.45
C PRO A 49 -10.04 9.85 18.41
N GLY A 50 -10.13 10.31 19.64
CA GLY A 50 -9.13 10.11 20.68
C GLY A 50 -7.86 10.94 20.54
N ILE A 51 -7.80 11.85 19.57
CA ILE A 51 -6.58 12.66 19.32
C ILE A 51 -6.25 13.61 20.45
N GLU A 52 -7.22 13.98 21.26
CA GLU A 52 -7.06 14.86 22.45
C GLU A 52 -6.16 14.24 23.51
N THR A 53 -5.99 12.93 23.50
CA THR A 53 -5.11 12.21 24.42
C THR A 53 -3.75 11.87 23.82
N ALA A 54 -3.57 12.10 22.53
CA ALA A 54 -2.35 11.76 21.80
C ALA A 54 -1.23 12.79 22.03
N ASP A 55 -0.01 12.31 22.17
CA ASP A 55 1.18 13.16 22.20
C ASP A 55 1.64 13.46 20.76
N TYR A 56 1.10 14.50 20.14
CA TYR A 56 1.47 14.90 18.80
C TYR A 56 1.76 16.40 18.67
N GLU A 57 2.45 16.76 17.59
CA GLU A 57 2.66 18.15 17.17
C GLU A 57 2.41 18.31 15.67
N ILE A 58 2.02 19.51 15.24
CA ILE A 58 1.76 19.82 13.83
C ILE A 58 2.91 20.62 13.26
N VAL A 59 3.46 20.16 12.12
CA VAL A 59 4.54 20.85 11.41
C VAL A 59 4.18 21.04 9.94
N GLU A 60 4.25 22.29 9.48
CA GLU A 60 4.16 22.62 8.06
C GLU A 60 5.52 22.49 7.38
N THR A 61 5.55 21.96 6.14
CA THR A 61 6.78 21.80 5.35
C THR A 61 6.51 22.04 3.86
N GLY A 62 7.45 22.69 3.16
CA GLY A 62 7.38 22.89 1.71
C GLY A 62 7.63 21.62 0.89
N GLY A 63 8.23 20.57 1.47
CA GLY A 63 8.40 19.28 0.83
C GLY A 63 9.62 19.17 -0.09
N SER A 64 10.61 20.06 0.00
CA SER A 64 11.94 19.84 -0.57
C SER A 64 12.71 18.78 0.24
N VAL A 65 13.69 18.11 -0.37
CA VAL A 65 14.51 17.09 0.32
C VAL A 65 15.13 17.66 1.58
N ALA A 66 15.73 18.86 1.50
CA ALA A 66 16.38 19.50 2.64
C ALA A 66 15.41 19.84 3.80
N GLU A 67 14.20 20.33 3.48
CA GLU A 67 13.16 20.60 4.48
C GLU A 67 12.66 19.32 5.13
N LEU A 68 12.44 18.27 4.32
CA LEU A 68 12.02 16.95 4.79
C LEU A 68 13.11 16.29 5.64
N ALA A 69 14.38 16.33 5.23
CA ALA A 69 15.48 15.78 6.02
C ALA A 69 15.62 16.49 7.38
N LYS A 70 15.46 17.81 7.40
CA LYS A 70 15.41 18.58 8.66
C LYS A 70 14.21 18.18 9.53
N LEU A 71 13.05 17.98 8.92
CA LEU A 71 11.84 17.52 9.62
C LEU A 71 12.03 16.10 10.18
N PHE A 72 12.68 15.20 9.46
CA PHE A 72 12.84 13.79 9.85
C PHE A 72 14.03 13.56 10.80
N ALA A 73 14.96 14.53 10.91
CA ALA A 73 16.15 14.39 11.76
C ALA A 73 15.75 14.06 13.22
N GLY A 74 16.23 12.93 13.76
CA GLY A 74 15.94 12.44 15.11
C GLY A 74 14.63 11.62 15.24
N ALA A 75 13.83 11.47 14.19
CA ALA A 75 12.78 10.48 14.16
C ALA A 75 13.36 9.07 13.89
N LYS A 76 12.65 8.03 14.29
CA LYS A 76 13.00 6.64 13.97
C LYS A 76 12.38 6.18 12.65
N VAL A 77 11.15 6.63 12.37
CA VAL A 77 10.39 6.18 11.21
C VAL A 77 9.52 7.29 10.64
N VAL A 78 9.39 7.29 9.32
CA VAL A 78 8.49 8.15 8.57
C VAL A 78 7.38 7.29 7.97
N CYS A 79 6.12 7.64 8.26
CA CYS A 79 4.92 7.13 7.61
C CYS A 79 4.53 8.09 6.49
N ASN A 80 4.79 7.73 5.24
CA ASN A 80 4.45 8.56 4.08
C ASN A 80 3.09 8.17 3.50
N THR A 81 2.14 9.11 3.50
CA THR A 81 0.82 8.95 2.89
C THR A 81 0.59 9.91 1.72
N VAL A 82 1.66 10.48 1.17
CA VAL A 82 1.61 11.44 0.04
C VAL A 82 1.86 10.71 -1.27
N GLY A 83 0.80 10.39 -1.97
CA GLY A 83 0.83 9.82 -3.32
C GLY A 83 0.46 10.85 -4.42
N PRO A 84 0.56 10.49 -5.72
CA PRO A 84 1.14 9.25 -6.24
C PRO A 84 2.63 9.08 -5.89
N PHE A 85 3.00 7.87 -5.45
CA PHE A 85 4.32 7.64 -4.86
C PHE A 85 5.44 7.65 -5.90
N ILE A 86 5.16 7.24 -7.12
CA ILE A 86 6.10 7.33 -8.24
C ILE A 86 6.59 8.77 -8.49
N TYR A 87 5.78 9.79 -8.14
CA TYR A 87 6.15 11.20 -8.33
C TYR A 87 6.67 11.86 -7.05
N HIS A 88 6.10 11.51 -5.90
CA HIS A 88 6.39 12.20 -4.64
C HIS A 88 7.29 11.39 -3.70
N GLY A 89 7.33 10.08 -3.85
CA GLY A 89 8.10 9.16 -3.02
C GLY A 89 9.62 9.40 -3.03
N PRO A 90 10.26 9.62 -4.19
CA PRO A 90 11.72 9.76 -4.25
C PRO A 90 12.31 10.79 -3.29
N LYS A 91 11.70 11.98 -3.19
CA LYS A 91 12.14 13.04 -2.26
C LYS A 91 12.03 12.62 -0.79
N VAL A 92 10.98 11.88 -0.45
CA VAL A 92 10.74 11.44 0.93
C VAL A 92 11.73 10.34 1.32
N VAL A 93 11.98 9.39 0.43
CA VAL A 93 12.97 8.31 0.65
C VAL A 93 14.38 8.89 0.77
N GLU A 94 14.76 9.83 -0.10
CA GLU A 94 16.05 10.52 -0.02
C GLU A 94 16.22 11.22 1.32
N ALA A 95 15.23 12.00 1.74
CA ALA A 95 15.24 12.69 3.03
C ALA A 95 15.29 11.72 4.23
N CYS A 96 14.62 10.55 4.14
CA CYS A 96 14.71 9.51 5.17
C CYS A 96 16.13 8.92 5.26
N LEU A 97 16.76 8.66 4.11
CA LEU A 97 18.12 8.17 4.07
C LEU A 97 19.12 9.17 4.64
N GLU A 98 18.98 10.47 4.33
CA GLU A 98 19.79 11.54 4.90
C GLU A 98 19.62 11.63 6.40
N ALA A 99 18.39 11.64 6.88
CA ALA A 99 18.04 11.77 8.29
C ALA A 99 18.32 10.49 9.12
N GLY A 100 18.53 9.35 8.49
CA GLY A 100 18.77 8.07 9.18
C GLY A 100 17.49 7.45 9.75
N CYS A 101 16.34 7.58 9.06
CA CYS A 101 15.06 7.04 9.49
C CYS A 101 14.62 5.85 8.63
N HIS A 102 13.84 4.94 9.20
CA HIS A 102 13.08 3.96 8.45
C HIS A 102 11.98 4.63 7.63
N TYR A 103 11.60 4.00 6.50
CA TYR A 103 10.56 4.49 5.61
C TYR A 103 9.42 3.49 5.49
N LEU A 104 8.19 3.97 5.71
CA LEU A 104 6.95 3.24 5.44
C LEU A 104 6.08 4.05 4.48
N ASP A 105 5.41 3.39 3.53
CA ASP A 105 4.37 4.02 2.71
C ASP A 105 3.20 3.06 2.42
N ILE A 106 2.19 3.57 1.75
CA ILE A 106 0.95 2.86 1.39
C ILE A 106 0.83 2.63 -0.12
N ALA A 107 1.95 2.61 -0.83
CA ALA A 107 1.98 2.49 -2.30
C ALA A 107 1.52 1.12 -2.79
N GLY A 108 0.68 1.12 -3.82
CA GLY A 108 0.36 -0.07 -4.60
C GLY A 108 1.05 -0.10 -5.98
N GLU A 109 1.81 0.94 -6.30
CA GLU A 109 2.43 1.17 -7.62
C GLU A 109 3.66 0.28 -7.82
N GLN A 110 3.55 -0.78 -8.61
CA GLN A 110 4.65 -1.73 -8.83
C GLN A 110 5.93 -1.06 -9.35
N ALA A 111 5.81 -0.07 -10.22
CA ALA A 111 6.96 0.67 -10.71
C ALA A 111 7.75 1.37 -9.59
N TRP A 112 7.03 1.92 -8.59
CA TRP A 112 7.64 2.49 -7.40
C TRP A 112 8.33 1.44 -6.54
N HIS A 113 7.70 0.29 -6.32
CA HIS A 113 8.30 -0.83 -5.58
C HIS A 113 9.60 -1.31 -6.23
N ARG A 114 9.63 -1.43 -7.56
CA ARG A 114 10.85 -1.77 -8.30
C ARG A 114 11.94 -0.71 -8.14
N GLU A 115 11.59 0.57 -8.21
CA GLU A 115 12.55 1.65 -7.98
C GLU A 115 13.14 1.60 -6.56
N LEU A 116 12.31 1.32 -5.55
CA LEU A 116 12.77 1.17 -4.17
C LEU A 116 13.77 0.03 -4.02
N ASP A 117 13.50 -1.10 -4.62
CA ASP A 117 14.39 -2.26 -4.59
C ASP A 117 15.69 -1.98 -5.34
N GLU A 118 15.61 -1.53 -6.59
CA GLU A 118 16.75 -1.34 -7.48
C GLU A 118 17.68 -0.19 -7.06
N LYS A 119 17.13 0.94 -6.59
CA LYS A 119 17.91 2.17 -6.35
C LYS A 119 18.22 2.45 -4.88
N TRP A 120 17.33 2.01 -3.96
CA TRP A 120 17.38 2.45 -2.57
C TRP A 120 17.68 1.34 -1.57
N SER A 121 17.37 0.09 -1.89
CA SER A 121 17.50 -1.05 -0.99
C SER A 121 18.89 -1.15 -0.36
N SER A 122 19.94 -1.20 -1.17
CA SER A 122 21.32 -1.33 -0.69
C SER A 122 21.77 -0.15 0.19
N LYS A 123 21.33 1.06 -0.14
CA LYS A 123 21.67 2.28 0.60
C LYS A 123 21.08 2.27 2.01
N PHE A 124 19.81 1.85 2.14
CA PHE A 124 19.15 1.70 3.43
C PHE A 124 19.74 0.55 4.24
N ALA A 125 19.98 -0.60 3.61
CA ALA A 125 20.60 -1.73 4.25
C ALA A 125 21.99 -1.39 4.85
N ALA A 126 22.81 -0.63 4.13
CA ALA A 126 24.12 -0.17 4.60
C ALA A 126 24.06 0.69 5.88
N LYS A 127 22.91 1.31 6.16
CA LYS A 127 22.66 2.09 7.39
C LYS A 127 21.84 1.31 8.44
N GLY A 128 21.55 0.03 8.22
CA GLY A 128 20.68 -0.76 9.11
C GLY A 128 19.21 -0.34 9.07
N LEU A 129 18.81 0.39 8.04
CA LEU A 129 17.44 0.91 7.87
C LEU A 129 16.61 -0.01 6.99
N VAL A 130 15.28 0.09 7.12
CA VAL A 130 14.32 -0.62 6.27
C VAL A 130 13.44 0.34 5.49
N ILE A 131 13.12 -0.04 4.25
CA ILE A 131 12.05 0.52 3.42
C ILE A 131 10.96 -0.53 3.34
N VAL A 132 9.73 -0.21 3.79
CA VAL A 132 8.56 -1.06 3.61
C VAL A 132 7.49 -0.24 2.92
N ALA A 133 7.39 -0.39 1.62
CA ALA A 133 6.29 0.16 0.84
C ALA A 133 5.11 -0.82 0.82
N GLY A 134 3.91 -0.31 0.58
CA GLY A 134 2.71 -1.15 0.52
C GLY A 134 2.18 -1.58 1.89
N MET A 135 2.41 -0.81 2.94
CA MET A 135 1.76 -1.01 4.24
C MET A 135 0.29 -0.56 4.17
N ALA A 136 -0.47 -1.25 3.32
CA ALA A 136 -1.85 -0.92 2.96
C ALA A 136 -2.68 -2.18 2.75
N PHE A 137 -4.01 -2.03 2.76
CA PHE A 137 -4.95 -3.15 2.63
C PHE A 137 -4.78 -3.98 1.36
N MET A 138 -4.38 -3.36 0.24
CA MET A 138 -4.22 -4.07 -1.03
C MET A 138 -2.98 -4.98 -1.10
N SER A 139 -2.10 -4.93 -0.13
CA SER A 139 -0.79 -5.57 -0.25
C SER A 139 -0.29 -6.21 1.04
N ALA A 140 -0.31 -5.54 2.19
CA ALA A 140 0.23 -6.12 3.43
C ALA A 140 -0.56 -7.35 3.93
N PRO A 141 -1.91 -7.36 3.94
CA PRO A 141 -2.67 -8.55 4.33
C PRO A 141 -2.48 -9.71 3.38
N SER A 142 -2.51 -9.46 2.07
CA SER A 142 -2.34 -10.50 1.05
C SER A 142 -0.90 -11.04 0.99
N ASP A 143 0.13 -10.23 1.23
CA ASP A 143 1.51 -10.68 1.41
C ASP A 143 1.63 -11.64 2.62
N ALA A 144 1.04 -11.25 3.75
CA ALA A 144 1.04 -12.09 4.94
C ALA A 144 0.30 -13.43 4.72
N ALA A 145 -0.82 -13.40 4.01
CA ALA A 145 -1.57 -14.61 3.67
C ALA A 145 -0.84 -15.47 2.64
N ALA A 146 -0.10 -14.88 1.71
CA ALA A 146 0.73 -15.59 0.75
C ALA A 146 1.90 -16.33 1.44
N CYS A 147 2.56 -15.67 2.39
CA CYS A 147 3.57 -16.34 3.23
C CYS A 147 2.98 -17.53 4.00
N LEU A 148 1.75 -17.40 4.51
CA LEU A 148 1.08 -18.50 5.19
C LEU A 148 0.77 -19.68 4.24
N ALA A 149 0.36 -19.41 2.99
CA ALA A 149 0.16 -20.45 1.99
C ALA A 149 1.47 -21.20 1.67
N LEU A 150 2.60 -20.50 1.65
CA LEU A 150 3.91 -21.09 1.40
C LEU A 150 4.40 -22.01 2.55
N GLU A 151 3.87 -21.87 3.77
CA GLU A 151 4.19 -22.77 4.89
C GLU A 151 3.76 -24.23 4.63
N SER A 152 2.81 -24.47 3.74
CA SER A 152 2.39 -25.83 3.36
C SER A 152 3.53 -26.64 2.72
N GLY A 153 4.59 -25.97 2.24
CA GLY A 153 5.68 -26.61 1.49
C GLY A 153 5.28 -26.99 0.08
N GLY A 154 6.23 -27.25 -0.79
CA GLY A 154 5.97 -27.71 -2.16
C GLY A 154 5.19 -26.76 -3.07
N ILE A 155 4.85 -25.58 -2.61
CA ILE A 155 4.16 -24.51 -3.38
C ILE A 155 5.22 -23.68 -4.10
N ASP A 156 5.14 -23.58 -5.42
CA ASP A 156 6.04 -22.79 -6.28
C ASP A 156 5.33 -21.66 -7.03
N SER A 157 4.00 -21.64 -6.99
CA SER A 157 3.16 -20.72 -7.73
C SER A 157 2.12 -20.09 -6.82
N LEU A 158 2.01 -18.77 -6.87
CA LEU A 158 1.04 -17.97 -6.12
C LEU A 158 0.15 -17.18 -7.08
N GLU A 159 -1.16 -17.31 -6.90
CA GLU A 159 -2.15 -16.42 -7.48
C GLU A 159 -2.83 -15.63 -6.37
N ILE A 160 -2.72 -14.32 -6.42
CA ILE A 160 -3.16 -13.40 -5.36
C ILE A 160 -4.23 -12.47 -5.92
N LEU A 161 -5.44 -12.57 -5.38
CA LEU A 161 -6.56 -11.73 -5.75
C LEU A 161 -6.96 -10.87 -4.56
N THR A 162 -7.03 -9.54 -4.74
CA THR A 162 -7.53 -8.60 -3.74
C THR A 162 -8.74 -7.84 -4.27
N MET A 163 -9.89 -8.01 -3.61
CA MET A 163 -11.15 -7.34 -3.97
C MET A 163 -11.67 -6.54 -2.80
N PHE A 164 -12.32 -5.39 -3.08
CA PHE A 164 -12.88 -4.55 -2.02
C PHE A 164 -14.14 -3.80 -2.44
N ASP A 165 -15.01 -3.51 -1.48
CA ASP A 165 -16.11 -2.57 -1.60
C ASP A 165 -15.65 -1.17 -1.18
N GLY A 166 -16.36 -0.18 -1.71
CA GLY A 166 -16.13 1.23 -1.40
C GLY A 166 -15.65 2.02 -2.61
N MET A 167 -15.43 3.29 -2.38
CA MET A 167 -14.96 4.21 -3.42
C MET A 167 -13.51 4.59 -3.12
N PRO A 168 -12.64 4.66 -4.14
CA PRO A 168 -11.30 5.19 -3.94
C PRO A 168 -11.37 6.64 -3.48
N THR A 169 -10.45 7.05 -2.60
CA THR A 169 -10.29 8.46 -2.21
C THR A 169 -9.78 9.28 -3.39
N PHE A 170 -9.82 10.61 -3.28
CA PHE A 170 -9.18 11.49 -4.27
C PHE A 170 -7.71 11.11 -4.50
N GLY A 171 -6.92 10.88 -3.44
CA GLY A 171 -5.52 10.45 -3.56
C GLY A 171 -5.38 9.09 -4.26
N SER A 172 -6.22 8.11 -3.94
CA SER A 172 -6.24 6.81 -4.61
C SER A 172 -6.61 6.94 -6.10
N THR A 173 -7.55 7.81 -6.44
CA THR A 173 -7.91 8.09 -7.83
C THR A 173 -6.73 8.67 -8.60
N GLN A 174 -6.00 9.63 -8.04
CA GLN A 174 -4.77 10.17 -8.65
C GLN A 174 -3.74 9.06 -8.91
N THR A 175 -3.55 8.15 -7.95
CA THR A 175 -2.66 7.00 -8.11
C THR A 175 -3.15 6.03 -9.20
N ILE A 176 -4.46 5.72 -9.27
CA ILE A 176 -5.03 4.87 -10.32
C ILE A 176 -4.69 5.42 -11.71
N PHE A 177 -4.88 6.71 -11.93
CA PHE A 177 -4.53 7.33 -13.21
C PHE A 177 -3.01 7.42 -13.46
N ALA A 178 -2.20 7.52 -12.42
CA ALA A 178 -0.74 7.46 -12.56
C ALA A 178 -0.26 6.07 -12.98
N VAL A 179 -0.84 4.99 -12.45
CA VAL A 179 -0.41 3.62 -12.79
C VAL A 179 -0.88 3.16 -14.16
N ILE A 180 -1.94 3.72 -14.73
CA ILE A 180 -2.40 3.39 -16.08
C ILE A 180 -1.28 3.56 -17.13
N GLN A 181 -0.37 4.51 -16.96
CA GLN A 181 0.76 4.72 -17.87
C GLN A 181 1.96 3.80 -17.63
N THR A 182 1.96 3.02 -16.55
CA THR A 182 3.06 2.12 -16.23
C THR A 182 2.82 0.71 -16.76
N GLU A 183 3.89 -0.03 -16.99
CA GLU A 183 3.79 -1.46 -17.30
C GLU A 183 3.75 -2.27 -16.02
N GLY A 184 2.77 -3.17 -15.94
CA GLY A 184 2.69 -4.14 -14.86
C GLY A 184 3.32 -5.47 -15.24
N TYR A 185 3.88 -6.16 -14.26
CA TYR A 185 4.56 -7.44 -14.44
C TYR A 185 4.04 -8.48 -13.46
N TYR A 186 4.09 -9.75 -13.88
CA TYR A 186 3.98 -10.92 -13.02
C TYR A 186 5.30 -11.72 -13.10
N LEU A 187 5.50 -12.69 -12.21
CA LEU A 187 6.62 -13.62 -12.28
C LEU A 187 6.20 -14.93 -12.95
N ASP A 188 7.02 -15.37 -13.88
CA ASP A 188 6.99 -16.65 -14.52
C ASP A 188 8.39 -17.24 -14.49
N GLN A 189 8.57 -18.34 -13.77
CA GLN A 189 9.87 -18.96 -13.51
C GLN A 189 10.93 -17.93 -13.07
N ASN A 190 10.55 -17.13 -12.10
CA ASN A 190 11.36 -16.06 -11.51
C ASN A 190 11.81 -14.96 -12.49
N LYS A 191 11.10 -14.81 -13.61
CA LYS A 191 11.33 -13.76 -14.61
C LYS A 191 10.12 -12.85 -14.72
N TYR A 192 10.35 -11.54 -14.76
CA TYR A 192 9.29 -10.59 -15.04
C TYR A 192 8.72 -10.79 -16.44
N LYS A 193 7.41 -10.98 -16.52
CA LYS A 193 6.62 -11.02 -17.74
C LYS A 193 5.58 -9.90 -17.70
N PRO A 194 5.44 -9.13 -18.78
CA PRO A 194 4.46 -8.06 -18.81
C PRO A 194 3.03 -8.60 -18.81
N TRP A 195 2.17 -7.96 -18.05
CA TRP A 195 0.74 -8.16 -18.17
C TRP A 195 0.24 -7.61 -19.50
N GLN A 196 -0.73 -8.30 -20.09
CA GLN A 196 -1.47 -7.74 -21.22
C GLN A 196 -2.27 -6.53 -20.73
N ARG A 197 -2.13 -5.39 -21.41
CA ARG A 197 -2.75 -4.13 -21.02
C ARG A 197 -4.22 -4.09 -21.43
N ALA A 198 -5.01 -3.34 -20.66
CA ALA A 198 -6.45 -3.13 -20.92
C ALA A 198 -7.24 -4.45 -21.07
N VAL A 199 -6.88 -5.47 -20.28
CA VAL A 199 -7.55 -6.77 -20.20
C VAL A 199 -8.11 -6.98 -18.81
N GLY A 200 -9.40 -7.34 -18.76
CA GLY A 200 -10.07 -7.75 -17.54
C GLY A 200 -10.06 -9.26 -17.38
N TYR A 201 -9.95 -9.71 -16.15
CA TYR A 201 -9.93 -11.12 -15.74
C TYR A 201 -11.18 -11.44 -14.93
N GLU A 202 -11.86 -12.53 -15.26
CA GLU A 202 -12.99 -13.01 -14.48
C GLU A 202 -12.48 -13.90 -13.33
N ALA A 203 -12.66 -13.41 -12.10
CA ALA A 203 -12.18 -14.09 -10.90
C ALA A 203 -13.33 -14.69 -10.08
N VAL A 204 -13.14 -15.90 -9.59
CA VAL A 204 -14.02 -16.52 -8.61
C VAL A 204 -13.68 -15.99 -7.22
N VAL A 205 -14.68 -15.41 -6.55
CA VAL A 205 -14.52 -14.82 -5.21
C VAL A 205 -15.41 -15.60 -4.24
N PRO A 206 -14.86 -16.15 -3.14
CA PRO A 206 -15.65 -16.86 -2.14
C PRO A 206 -16.80 -16.02 -1.59
N GLY A 207 -18.00 -16.63 -1.55
CA GLY A 207 -19.22 -15.95 -1.10
C GLY A 207 -19.97 -15.17 -2.18
N TYR A 208 -19.49 -15.17 -3.42
CA TYR A 208 -20.15 -14.57 -4.58
C TYR A 208 -20.60 -15.65 -5.58
N ILE A 209 -21.84 -15.56 -6.07
CA ILE A 209 -22.40 -16.49 -7.05
C ILE A 209 -21.85 -16.24 -8.45
N ARG A 210 -21.55 -14.98 -8.75
CA ARG A 210 -21.00 -14.57 -10.06
C ARG A 210 -19.52 -14.22 -9.92
N THR A 211 -18.76 -14.47 -10.98
CA THR A 211 -17.38 -13.98 -11.09
C THR A 211 -17.32 -12.47 -10.93
N GLN A 212 -16.19 -11.99 -10.45
CA GLN A 212 -15.89 -10.56 -10.31
C GLN A 212 -14.85 -10.16 -11.35
N LEU A 213 -14.97 -8.95 -11.87
CA LEU A 213 -14.01 -8.41 -12.82
C LEU A 213 -12.81 -7.85 -12.04
N ALA A 214 -11.62 -8.38 -12.35
CA ALA A 214 -10.36 -7.96 -11.76
C ALA A 214 -9.40 -7.46 -12.85
N LEU A 215 -8.45 -6.61 -12.50
CA LEU A 215 -7.43 -6.03 -13.37
C LEU A 215 -6.03 -6.21 -12.76
N SER A 216 -4.99 -6.09 -13.57
CA SER A 216 -3.60 -6.09 -13.11
C SER A 216 -3.14 -4.75 -12.53
N TRP A 217 -3.88 -3.65 -12.74
CA TRP A 217 -3.64 -2.30 -12.18
C TRP A 217 -2.20 -1.78 -12.39
N GLY A 218 -1.60 -1.97 -13.54
CA GLY A 218 -0.20 -1.60 -13.74
C GLY A 218 0.80 -2.44 -12.91
N GLY A 219 0.34 -3.58 -12.40
CA GLY A 219 1.06 -4.52 -11.54
C GLY A 219 0.88 -4.23 -10.05
N PHE A 220 0.84 -5.31 -9.28
CA PHE A 220 0.87 -5.29 -7.82
C PHE A 220 2.30 -5.44 -7.30
N PRO A 221 2.60 -5.11 -6.04
CA PRO A 221 3.95 -5.23 -5.49
C PRO A 221 4.45 -6.66 -5.31
N HIS A 222 3.57 -7.67 -5.18
CA HIS A 222 3.94 -9.06 -4.87
C HIS A 222 5.01 -9.62 -5.79
N PRO A 223 4.96 -9.48 -7.15
CA PRO A 223 6.03 -9.96 -8.01
C PRO A 223 7.41 -9.36 -7.70
N VAL A 224 7.47 -8.14 -7.14
CA VAL A 224 8.73 -7.53 -6.72
C VAL A 224 9.24 -8.15 -5.42
N TRP A 225 8.35 -8.37 -4.46
CA TRP A 225 8.71 -8.97 -3.17
C TRP A 225 9.16 -10.43 -3.27
N TYR A 226 8.55 -11.18 -4.21
CA TYR A 226 8.85 -12.60 -4.42
C TYR A 226 9.91 -12.84 -5.51
N LYS A 227 10.46 -11.78 -6.11
CA LYS A 227 11.59 -11.93 -7.03
C LYS A 227 12.76 -12.59 -6.31
N ASP A 228 13.25 -13.69 -6.90
CA ASP A 228 14.29 -14.53 -6.33
C ASP A 228 13.92 -15.19 -4.98
N HIS A 229 12.61 -15.33 -4.69
CA HIS A 229 12.16 -16.09 -3.54
C HIS A 229 12.51 -17.58 -3.71
N PRO A 230 13.09 -18.25 -2.69
CA PRO A 230 13.61 -19.62 -2.83
C PRO A 230 12.56 -20.67 -3.20
N GLN A 231 11.29 -20.39 -2.93
CA GLN A 231 10.19 -21.33 -3.17
C GLN A 231 9.23 -20.85 -4.26
N ALA A 232 8.74 -19.60 -4.19
CA ALA A 232 7.74 -19.07 -5.10
C ALA A 232 8.38 -18.51 -6.38
N ALA A 233 8.40 -19.31 -7.45
CA ALA A 233 8.95 -18.91 -8.74
C ALA A 233 7.94 -18.22 -9.66
N ASN A 234 6.63 -18.46 -9.43
CA ASN A 234 5.54 -17.94 -10.25
C ASN A 234 4.59 -17.13 -9.36
N VAL A 235 4.39 -15.84 -9.66
CA VAL A 235 3.53 -14.97 -8.86
C VAL A 235 2.69 -14.09 -9.75
N LYS A 236 1.38 -14.25 -9.68
CA LYS A 236 0.39 -13.40 -10.34
C LYS A 236 -0.45 -12.69 -9.29
N SER A 237 -0.64 -11.37 -9.48
CA SER A 237 -1.47 -10.57 -8.59
C SER A 237 -2.38 -9.68 -9.40
N PHE A 238 -3.65 -9.68 -9.05
CA PHE A 238 -4.68 -8.88 -9.69
C PHE A 238 -5.78 -8.57 -8.66
N GLY A 239 -6.66 -7.64 -8.99
CA GLY A 239 -7.70 -7.25 -8.06
C GLY A 239 -8.67 -6.23 -8.61
N GLY A 240 -9.53 -5.73 -7.74
CA GLY A 240 -10.52 -4.76 -8.14
C GLY A 240 -11.55 -4.39 -7.09
N LEU A 241 -12.50 -3.57 -7.51
CA LEU A 241 -13.67 -3.25 -6.71
C LEU A 241 -14.74 -4.32 -6.96
N LEU A 242 -15.47 -4.68 -5.90
CA LEU A 242 -16.61 -5.59 -5.99
C LEU A 242 -17.78 -4.99 -6.79
N ASN A 243 -17.80 -3.68 -6.98
CA ASN A 243 -18.71 -3.04 -7.89
C ASN A 243 -18.28 -3.21 -9.35
N ARG A 244 -18.88 -4.19 -10.03
CA ARG A 244 -18.57 -4.54 -11.42
C ARG A 244 -18.74 -3.36 -12.39
N GLN A 245 -19.71 -2.45 -12.18
CA GLN A 245 -19.93 -1.32 -13.09
C GLN A 245 -18.74 -0.34 -13.03
N ILE A 246 -18.20 -0.09 -11.86
CA ILE A 246 -16.99 0.73 -11.70
C ILE A 246 -15.82 0.05 -12.43
N MET A 247 -15.62 -1.26 -12.25
CA MET A 247 -14.55 -2.00 -12.91
C MET A 247 -14.65 -2.00 -14.44
N VAL A 248 -15.87 -2.06 -14.99
CA VAL A 248 -16.09 -1.89 -16.43
C VAL A 248 -15.68 -0.49 -16.89
N GLY A 249 -15.99 0.54 -16.09
CA GLY A 249 -15.55 1.91 -16.37
C GLY A 249 -14.02 2.08 -16.32
N VAL A 250 -13.36 1.47 -15.34
CA VAL A 250 -11.89 1.47 -15.24
C VAL A 250 -11.27 0.78 -16.45
N LEU A 251 -11.77 -0.39 -16.83
CA LEU A 251 -11.29 -1.10 -18.03
C LEU A 251 -11.50 -0.29 -19.32
N ALA A 252 -12.62 0.42 -19.45
CA ALA A 252 -12.85 1.32 -20.58
C ALA A 252 -11.86 2.49 -20.57
N THR A 253 -11.52 3.01 -19.40
CA THR A 253 -10.51 4.07 -19.25
C THR A 253 -9.11 3.57 -19.65
N GLU A 254 -8.72 2.35 -19.28
CA GLU A 254 -7.45 1.75 -19.73
C GLU A 254 -7.42 1.56 -21.24
N LYS A 255 -8.51 1.09 -21.85
CA LYS A 255 -8.62 0.97 -23.32
C LYS A 255 -8.49 2.32 -24.01
N HIS A 256 -9.19 3.34 -23.51
CA HIS A 256 -9.08 4.70 -24.03
C HIS A 256 -7.64 5.24 -23.93
N TYR A 257 -6.97 4.96 -22.82
CA TYR A 257 -5.55 5.32 -22.68
C TYR A 257 -4.69 4.66 -23.77
N GLU A 258 -4.81 3.36 -23.98
CA GLU A 258 -4.03 2.63 -24.99
C GLU A 258 -4.27 3.16 -26.43
N GLU A 259 -5.53 3.44 -26.75
CA GLU A 259 -5.93 3.83 -28.10
C GLU A 259 -5.67 5.32 -28.42
N ALA A 260 -5.96 6.22 -27.48
CA ALA A 260 -6.03 7.64 -27.75
C ALA A 260 -4.97 8.48 -27.00
N ILE A 261 -4.46 8.03 -25.86
CA ILE A 261 -3.54 8.83 -25.04
C ILE A 261 -2.10 8.34 -25.17
N ARG A 262 -1.86 7.05 -25.12
CA ARG A 262 -0.51 6.45 -25.19
C ARG A 262 0.31 6.86 -26.42
N PRO A 263 -0.27 7.06 -27.62
CA PRO A 263 0.49 7.53 -28.77
C PRO A 263 0.98 8.98 -28.67
N LEU A 264 0.49 9.76 -27.70
CA LEU A 264 0.85 11.17 -27.52
C LEU A 264 2.23 11.33 -26.86
N PRO A 265 2.87 12.51 -26.99
CA PRO A 265 4.07 12.84 -26.22
C PRO A 265 3.82 12.70 -24.70
N LYS A 266 4.82 12.25 -23.96
CA LYS A 266 4.68 11.92 -22.51
C LYS A 266 4.07 13.05 -21.68
N ALA A 267 4.51 14.29 -21.90
CA ALA A 267 3.95 15.44 -21.19
C ALA A 267 2.45 15.65 -21.46
N GLU A 268 1.99 15.34 -22.67
CA GLU A 268 0.57 15.42 -23.03
C GLU A 268 -0.23 14.26 -22.41
N GLN A 269 0.35 13.05 -22.35
CA GLN A 269 -0.25 11.92 -21.64
C GLN A 269 -0.48 12.27 -20.17
N GLU A 270 0.55 12.76 -19.48
CA GLU A 270 0.49 13.15 -18.06
C GLU A 270 -0.57 14.23 -17.81
N LYS A 271 -0.62 15.24 -18.67
CA LYS A 271 -1.63 16.31 -18.60
C LYS A 271 -3.04 15.74 -18.73
N LYS A 272 -3.30 14.92 -19.76
CA LYS A 272 -4.64 14.32 -19.98
C LYS A 272 -5.06 13.41 -18.84
N LEU A 273 -4.15 12.58 -18.33
CA LEU A 273 -4.44 11.71 -17.20
C LEU A 273 -4.73 12.51 -15.92
N ALA A 274 -4.00 13.60 -15.68
CA ALA A 274 -4.28 14.49 -14.55
C ALA A 274 -5.65 15.19 -14.70
N GLU A 275 -6.00 15.66 -15.89
CA GLU A 275 -7.32 16.24 -16.19
C GLU A 275 -8.43 15.21 -15.94
N MET A 276 -8.28 13.99 -16.43
CA MET A 276 -9.25 12.91 -16.21
C MET A 276 -9.37 12.55 -14.72
N ALA A 277 -8.26 12.42 -14.01
CA ALA A 277 -8.25 12.14 -12.57
C ALA A 277 -8.96 13.25 -11.76
N ASN A 278 -8.74 14.51 -12.12
CA ASN A 278 -9.39 15.64 -11.46
C ASN A 278 -10.88 15.77 -11.81
N ALA A 279 -11.30 15.29 -12.99
CA ALA A 279 -12.70 15.26 -13.39
C ALA A 279 -13.52 14.22 -12.62
N VAL A 280 -12.88 13.20 -12.05
CA VAL A 280 -13.53 12.25 -11.15
C VAL A 280 -13.80 12.96 -9.82
N GLN A 281 -14.99 13.54 -9.70
CA GLN A 281 -15.42 14.26 -8.50
C GLN A 281 -15.74 13.24 -7.39
N MET A 282 -14.72 12.96 -6.62
CA MET A 282 -14.86 12.15 -5.42
C MET A 282 -14.81 13.08 -4.22
N GLY A 283 -15.93 13.20 -3.50
CA GLY A 283 -15.91 13.83 -2.18
C GLY A 283 -14.96 13.10 -1.23
N THR A 284 -14.64 13.71 -0.09
CA THR A 284 -13.96 12.99 0.98
C THR A 284 -14.88 11.86 1.44
N PRO A 285 -14.46 10.58 1.36
CA PRO A 285 -15.31 9.50 1.81
C PRO A 285 -15.67 9.70 3.29
N PRO A 286 -16.89 9.33 3.70
CA PRO A 286 -17.22 9.27 5.12
C PRO A 286 -16.32 8.23 5.82
N ARG A 287 -16.31 8.26 7.16
CA ARG A 287 -15.66 7.17 7.91
C ARG A 287 -16.25 5.82 7.47
N GLU A 288 -15.39 4.87 7.19
CA GLU A 288 -15.80 3.56 6.69
C GLU A 288 -16.76 2.84 7.65
N ASN A 289 -17.78 2.21 7.08
CA ASN A 289 -18.77 1.42 7.79
C ASN A 289 -18.46 -0.08 7.60
N SER A 290 -18.16 -0.78 8.69
CA SER A 290 -17.81 -2.19 8.68
C SER A 290 -18.92 -3.13 8.17
N ARG A 291 -20.17 -2.67 8.15
CA ARG A 291 -21.30 -3.45 7.62
C ARG A 291 -21.42 -3.37 6.09
N GLU A 292 -20.88 -2.32 5.48
CA GLU A 292 -21.04 -2.02 4.06
C GLU A 292 -19.76 -2.25 3.25
N GLN A 293 -18.61 -2.14 3.92
CA GLN A 293 -17.32 -2.17 3.24
C GLN A 293 -16.58 -3.47 3.51
N ARG A 294 -16.47 -4.30 2.51
CA ARG A 294 -15.80 -5.60 2.58
C ARG A 294 -14.48 -5.56 1.83
N THR A 295 -13.52 -6.33 2.34
CA THR A 295 -12.32 -6.70 1.60
C THR A 295 -12.23 -8.22 1.55
N ILE A 296 -11.72 -8.76 0.46
CA ILE A 296 -11.51 -10.20 0.30
C ILE A 296 -10.18 -10.38 -0.41
N ASP A 297 -9.24 -11.02 0.29
CA ASP A 297 -8.00 -11.48 -0.32
C ASP A 297 -8.09 -13.00 -0.49
N VAL A 298 -7.82 -13.48 -1.70
CA VAL A 298 -7.80 -14.91 -2.03
C VAL A 298 -6.42 -15.24 -2.54
N ILE A 299 -5.72 -16.09 -1.81
CA ILE A 299 -4.41 -16.59 -2.19
C ILE A 299 -4.55 -18.06 -2.55
N ALA A 300 -4.25 -18.40 -3.80
CA ALA A 300 -4.14 -19.78 -4.26
C ALA A 300 -2.66 -20.11 -4.47
N GLY A 301 -2.13 -20.97 -3.61
CA GLY A 301 -0.82 -21.57 -3.74
C GLY A 301 -0.91 -22.91 -4.47
N ARG A 302 -0.02 -23.18 -5.42
CA ARG A 302 0.03 -24.43 -6.17
C ARG A 302 1.46 -24.90 -6.35
N GLY A 303 1.64 -26.21 -6.32
CA GLY A 303 2.86 -26.91 -6.65
C GLY A 303 2.54 -28.17 -7.47
N SER A 304 3.50 -29.05 -7.65
CA SER A 304 3.31 -30.28 -8.45
C SER A 304 2.33 -31.26 -7.80
N LEU A 305 2.32 -31.37 -6.47
CA LEU A 305 1.48 -32.28 -5.70
C LEU A 305 0.73 -31.61 -4.56
N GLU A 306 1.02 -30.32 -4.31
CA GLU A 306 0.50 -29.57 -3.18
C GLU A 306 -0.35 -28.39 -3.66
N SER A 307 -1.36 -28.06 -2.88
CA SER A 307 -2.13 -26.83 -3.05
C SER A 307 -2.53 -26.28 -1.69
N ALA A 308 -2.66 -24.95 -1.62
CA ALA A 308 -3.16 -24.28 -0.45
C ALA A 308 -4.06 -23.09 -0.87
N GLN A 309 -5.16 -22.90 -0.19
CA GLN A 309 -5.97 -21.71 -0.38
C GLN A 309 -6.14 -20.99 0.95
N VAL A 310 -5.70 -19.73 0.98
CA VAL A 310 -5.85 -18.84 2.14
C VAL A 310 -6.76 -17.69 1.74
N VAL A 311 -7.79 -17.45 2.55
CA VAL A 311 -8.75 -16.36 2.30
C VAL A 311 -8.82 -15.47 3.53
N LEU A 312 -8.66 -14.17 3.31
CA LEU A 312 -8.93 -13.14 4.31
C LEU A 312 -10.27 -12.47 3.97
N PHE A 313 -11.24 -12.61 4.85
CA PHE A 313 -12.47 -11.83 4.82
C PHE A 313 -12.28 -10.62 5.73
N GLY A 314 -12.33 -9.44 5.17
CA GLY A 314 -12.08 -8.21 5.90
C GLY A 314 -13.14 -7.15 5.68
N THR A 315 -12.89 -6.00 6.28
CA THR A 315 -13.74 -4.81 6.19
C THR A 315 -12.91 -3.54 6.28
N CYS A 316 -13.47 -2.42 5.85
CA CYS A 316 -12.89 -1.09 6.03
C CYS A 316 -11.44 -0.98 5.50
N CYS A 317 -11.28 -1.04 4.19
CA CYS A 317 -9.97 -1.06 3.53
C CYS A 317 -9.01 0.06 3.96
N TYR A 318 -9.50 1.28 4.13
CA TYR A 318 -8.65 2.38 4.57
C TYR A 318 -8.33 2.35 6.07
N LYS A 319 -9.20 1.78 6.92
CA LYS A 319 -8.85 1.51 8.32
C LYS A 319 -7.76 0.46 8.42
N GLN A 320 -7.82 -0.62 7.62
CA GLN A 320 -6.72 -1.58 7.53
C GLN A 320 -5.41 -0.88 7.14
N THR A 321 -5.46 0.04 6.16
CA THR A 321 -4.29 0.81 5.75
C THR A 321 -3.72 1.66 6.89
N GLY A 322 -4.57 2.41 7.60
CA GLY A 322 -4.14 3.21 8.75
C GLY A 322 -3.53 2.36 9.86
N LEU A 323 -4.16 1.21 10.16
CA LEU A 323 -3.66 0.27 11.16
C LEU A 323 -2.30 -0.30 10.76
N MET A 324 -2.12 -0.72 9.50
CA MET A 324 -0.85 -1.29 9.04
C MET A 324 0.30 -0.27 9.14
N GLN A 325 0.06 1.00 8.77
CA GLN A 325 1.04 2.05 8.94
C GLN A 325 1.42 2.26 10.41
N ALA A 326 0.43 2.36 11.30
CA ALA A 326 0.67 2.55 12.73
C ALA A 326 1.33 1.33 13.37
N PHE A 327 0.93 0.11 13.02
CA PHE A 327 1.56 -1.13 13.45
C PHE A 327 3.04 -1.19 13.06
N GLY A 328 3.36 -0.90 11.80
CA GLY A 328 4.75 -0.87 11.32
C GLY A 328 5.57 0.20 12.04
N ALA A 329 5.01 1.40 12.23
CA ALA A 329 5.65 2.49 12.96
C ALA A 329 5.88 2.11 14.44
N HIS A 330 4.87 1.60 15.13
CA HIS A 330 5.00 1.12 16.50
C HIS A 330 6.09 0.06 16.63
N THR A 331 6.11 -0.92 15.72
CA THR A 331 7.13 -1.97 15.74
C THR A 331 8.54 -1.40 15.58
N LEU A 332 8.75 -0.48 14.62
CA LEU A 332 10.06 0.13 14.37
C LEU A 332 10.51 1.13 15.46
N VAL A 333 9.58 1.66 16.24
CA VAL A 333 9.93 2.47 17.43
C VAL A 333 10.50 1.61 18.54
N HIS A 334 10.02 0.36 18.70
CA HIS A 334 10.32 -0.50 19.84
C HIS A 334 11.28 -1.66 19.52
N ALA A 335 11.39 -2.06 18.24
CA ALA A 335 12.20 -3.19 17.81
C ALA A 335 12.89 -2.93 16.48
N ALA A 336 13.97 -3.64 16.20
CA ALA A 336 14.61 -3.65 14.89
C ALA A 336 13.73 -4.42 13.88
N PRO A 337 13.73 -4.03 12.58
CA PRO A 337 13.07 -4.79 11.55
C PRO A 337 13.75 -6.16 11.36
N LYS A 338 12.97 -7.17 10.94
CA LYS A 338 13.51 -8.51 10.65
C LYS A 338 14.42 -8.54 9.41
N LYS A 339 14.27 -7.54 8.53
CA LYS A 339 15.08 -7.36 7.32
C LYS A 339 15.39 -5.88 7.13
N THR A 340 16.58 -5.56 6.65
CA THR A 340 16.99 -4.21 6.26
C THR A 340 17.02 -4.06 4.73
N GLY A 341 17.10 -2.82 4.26
CA GLY A 341 16.90 -2.51 2.84
C GLY A 341 15.43 -2.53 2.46
N TYR A 342 15.11 -2.81 1.21
CA TYR A 342 13.73 -2.96 0.77
C TYR A 342 13.18 -4.33 1.21
N ALA A 343 12.00 -4.33 1.79
CA ALA A 343 11.35 -5.52 2.31
C ALA A 343 9.84 -5.48 2.08
N SER A 344 9.23 -6.65 1.90
CA SER A 344 7.77 -6.77 2.00
C SER A 344 7.32 -6.58 3.45
N PRO A 345 6.05 -6.24 3.69
CA PRO A 345 5.49 -6.16 5.03
C PRO A 345 5.74 -7.43 5.85
N ALA A 346 5.50 -8.59 5.27
CA ALA A 346 5.70 -9.88 5.93
C ALA A 346 7.18 -10.16 6.25
N ALA A 347 8.09 -9.79 5.35
CA ALA A 347 9.53 -9.95 5.58
C ALA A 347 10.07 -9.01 6.66
N ALA A 348 9.53 -7.79 6.76
CA ALA A 348 9.96 -6.80 7.76
C ALA A 348 9.41 -7.08 9.15
N PHE A 349 8.14 -7.48 9.25
CA PHE A 349 7.40 -7.55 10.51
C PHE A 349 6.97 -8.96 10.92
N GLY A 350 6.86 -9.88 9.96
CA GLY A 350 6.34 -11.22 10.15
C GLY A 350 4.86 -11.33 9.76
N HIS A 351 4.56 -12.30 8.92
CA HIS A 351 3.22 -12.49 8.36
C HIS A 351 2.18 -12.82 9.45
N ARG A 352 2.52 -13.64 10.44
CA ARG A 352 1.59 -13.99 11.52
C ARG A 352 1.25 -12.81 12.41
N GLU A 353 2.19 -11.88 12.62
CA GLU A 353 1.97 -10.66 13.40
C GLU A 353 1.01 -9.70 12.68
N ILE A 354 1.16 -9.56 11.36
CA ILE A 354 0.24 -8.77 10.53
C ILE A 354 -1.18 -9.33 10.61
N LEU A 355 -1.34 -10.65 10.41
CA LEU A 355 -2.65 -11.31 10.45
C LEU A 355 -3.32 -11.19 11.83
N ARG A 356 -2.58 -11.43 12.91
CA ARG A 356 -3.06 -11.27 14.29
C ARG A 356 -3.49 -9.82 14.59
N THR A 357 -2.71 -8.84 14.13
CA THR A 357 -3.03 -7.42 14.32
C THR A 357 -4.36 -7.06 13.66
N LEU A 358 -4.57 -7.47 12.43
CA LEU A 358 -5.82 -7.24 11.71
C LEU A 358 -7.01 -7.93 12.40
N GLU A 359 -6.85 -9.16 12.86
CA GLU A 359 -7.89 -9.92 13.55
C GLU A 359 -8.21 -9.32 14.93
N ALA A 360 -7.19 -8.94 15.70
CA ALA A 360 -7.36 -8.32 17.03
C ALA A 360 -8.13 -6.98 16.96
N HIS A 361 -8.02 -6.25 15.85
CA HIS A 361 -8.80 -5.01 15.62
C HIS A 361 -10.14 -5.27 14.91
N GLY A 362 -10.53 -6.54 14.70
CA GLY A 362 -11.77 -6.90 14.04
C GLY A 362 -11.86 -6.48 12.57
N LEU A 363 -10.72 -6.24 11.91
CA LEU A 363 -10.64 -5.77 10.53
C LEU A 363 -10.51 -6.90 9.49
N SER A 364 -10.10 -8.08 9.91
CA SER A 364 -10.12 -9.26 9.05
C SER A 364 -10.32 -10.55 9.83
N LYS A 365 -10.69 -11.61 9.10
CA LYS A 365 -10.81 -12.97 9.59
C LYS A 365 -10.20 -13.94 8.58
N LEU A 366 -9.27 -14.74 9.04
CA LEU A 366 -8.56 -15.74 8.25
C LEU A 366 -9.38 -17.02 8.10
N LYS A 367 -9.37 -17.61 6.87
CA LYS A 367 -9.78 -18.98 6.61
C LYS A 367 -8.75 -19.67 5.73
N ILE A 368 -8.40 -20.90 6.09
CA ILE A 368 -7.50 -21.75 5.33
C ILE A 368 -8.32 -22.93 4.83
N TYR A 369 -8.18 -23.22 3.54
CA TYR A 369 -8.76 -24.38 2.88
C TYR A 369 -7.60 -25.25 2.39
N SER A 370 -7.51 -26.45 2.88
CA SER A 370 -6.54 -27.50 2.49
C SER A 370 -7.22 -28.56 1.65
#